data_dd4674f57bab86316a9f4071cfcd1bb6
#
_entry.id   dd4674f57bab86316a9f4071cfcd1bb6
#
_cell.length_a   1.000
_cell.length_b   1.000
_cell.length_c   1.000
_cell.angle_alpha   90.00
_cell.angle_beta   90.00
_cell.angle_gamma   90.00
#
_symmetry.space_group_name_H-M   'P 1'
#
loop_
_entity.id
_entity.type
_entity.pdbx_description
1 polymer ?
#
loop_
_entity_poly.entity_id
_entity_poly.type
_entity_poly.pdbx_seq_one_letter_code
_entity_poly.pdbx_strand_id
1 'polypeptide(L)'
;TQAVDALEDLRPLTGRGRYVFPSLISAKRPMSENTVRVALRRLGFDNETMTPHGFRAMARTVMVERLNVAPDVIEAQLAHGKSGPLGAAYDRAEFIEQRRDMMKAWADYLDELRRRHSGERPAQVA
;
A
#
# COMPACT_ATOMS: atom_id res chain seq x y z
N THR A 1 -0.60 11.93 2.80
CA THR A 1 -0.03 12.83 1.83
C THR A 1 0.51 12.06 0.63
N GLN A 2 1.51 11.19 0.74
CA GLN A 2 2.12 10.49 -0.41
C GLN A 2 1.12 9.75 -1.30
N ALA A 3 0.14 9.05 -0.71
CA ALA A 3 -0.90 8.37 -1.49
C ALA A 3 -1.87 9.36 -2.16
N VAL A 4 -2.16 10.49 -1.50
CA VAL A 4 -2.97 11.56 -2.09
C VAL A 4 -2.22 12.22 -3.24
N ASP A 5 -0.94 12.50 -3.06
CA ASP A 5 -0.08 13.10 -4.07
C ASP A 5 -0.01 12.22 -5.32
N ALA A 6 0.17 10.89 -5.14
CA ALA A 6 0.15 9.93 -6.24
C ALA A 6 -1.20 9.87 -7.00
N LEU A 7 -2.33 10.08 -6.29
CA LEU A 7 -3.64 10.16 -6.92
C LEU A 7 -3.86 11.49 -7.65
N GLU A 8 -3.35 12.60 -7.09
CA GLU A 8 -3.40 13.91 -7.75
C GLU A 8 -2.52 13.92 -9.02
N ASP A 9 -1.35 13.27 -9.01
CA ASP A 9 -0.51 13.09 -10.20
C ASP A 9 -1.22 12.30 -11.30
N LEU A 10 -2.10 11.37 -10.93
CA LEU A 10 -2.91 10.59 -11.87
C LEU A 10 -4.11 11.38 -12.42
N ARG A 11 -4.57 12.39 -11.69
CA ARG A 11 -5.78 13.16 -12.00
C ARG A 11 -5.82 13.78 -13.42
N PRO A 12 -4.73 14.34 -13.97
CA PRO A 12 -4.73 14.85 -15.35
C PRO A 12 -5.05 13.79 -16.40
N LEU A 13 -4.72 12.52 -16.12
CA LEU A 13 -4.90 11.39 -17.02
C LEU A 13 -6.29 10.78 -16.92
N THR A 14 -6.81 10.60 -15.71
CA THR A 14 -8.05 9.83 -15.47
C THR A 14 -9.16 10.62 -14.78
N GLY A 15 -8.89 11.82 -14.26
CA GLY A 15 -9.81 12.59 -13.43
C GLY A 15 -11.10 13.08 -14.12
N ARG A 16 -11.16 13.02 -15.46
CA ARG A 16 -12.38 13.31 -16.24
C ARG A 16 -13.30 12.10 -16.38
N GLY A 17 -12.83 10.92 -15.97
CA GLY A 17 -13.57 9.66 -16.08
C GLY A 17 -14.29 9.32 -14.78
N ARG A 18 -15.09 8.25 -14.84
CA ARG A 18 -15.80 7.70 -13.68
C ARG A 18 -14.85 6.96 -12.72
N TYR A 19 -13.75 6.42 -13.23
CA TYR A 19 -12.86 5.54 -12.49
C TYR A 19 -11.49 6.18 -12.36
N VAL A 20 -10.91 6.12 -11.17
CA VAL A 20 -9.52 6.54 -10.92
C VAL A 20 -8.55 5.65 -11.70
N PHE A 21 -8.85 4.34 -11.75
CA PHE A 21 -8.11 3.34 -12.50
C PHE A 21 -9.01 2.71 -13.57
N PRO A 22 -9.15 3.35 -14.74
CA PRO A 22 -9.96 2.80 -15.83
C PRO A 22 -9.25 1.65 -16.53
N SER A 23 -10.01 0.84 -17.25
CA SER A 23 -9.47 -0.15 -18.18
C SER A 23 -8.71 0.52 -19.32
N LEU A 24 -7.61 -0.09 -19.77
CA LEU A 24 -6.87 0.37 -20.96
C LEU A 24 -7.69 0.28 -22.25
N ILE A 25 -8.70 -0.61 -22.28
CA ILE A 25 -9.54 -0.84 -23.47
C ILE A 25 -10.74 0.09 -23.49
N SER A 26 -11.25 0.52 -22.33
CA SER A 26 -12.44 1.34 -22.24
C SER A 26 -12.49 2.14 -20.94
N ALA A 27 -12.56 3.47 -21.06
CA ALA A 27 -12.74 4.37 -19.91
C ALA A 27 -14.07 4.17 -19.16
N LYS A 28 -15.03 3.42 -19.74
CA LYS A 28 -16.33 3.12 -19.13
C LYS A 28 -16.30 1.94 -18.16
N ARG A 29 -15.16 1.28 -17.98
CA ARG A 29 -14.97 0.13 -17.09
C ARG A 29 -13.77 0.35 -16.19
N PRO A 30 -13.75 -0.19 -14.96
CA PRO A 30 -12.55 -0.19 -14.14
C PRO A 30 -11.49 -1.10 -14.75
N MET A 31 -10.25 -0.95 -14.31
CA MET A 31 -9.20 -1.92 -14.64
C MET A 31 -9.57 -3.31 -14.13
N SER A 32 -9.10 -4.35 -14.82
CA SER A 32 -9.33 -5.73 -14.40
C SER A 32 -8.43 -6.13 -13.22
N GLU A 33 -8.83 -7.18 -12.49
CA GLU A 33 -8.03 -7.77 -11.40
C GLU A 33 -6.63 -8.20 -11.87
N ASN A 34 -6.50 -8.60 -13.12
CA ASN A 34 -5.23 -9.01 -13.72
C ASN A 34 -4.32 -7.85 -14.11
N THR A 35 -4.81 -6.61 -14.15
CA THR A 35 -4.03 -5.47 -14.68
C THR A 35 -2.73 -5.26 -13.94
N VAL A 36 -2.75 -5.28 -12.61
CA VAL A 36 -1.53 -5.12 -11.79
C VAL A 36 -0.57 -6.29 -12.00
N ARG A 37 -1.08 -7.52 -12.07
CA ARG A 37 -0.25 -8.70 -12.34
C ARG A 37 0.45 -8.61 -13.69
N VAL A 38 -0.26 -8.23 -14.73
CA VAL A 38 0.31 -8.07 -16.08
C VAL A 38 1.35 -6.95 -16.09
N ALA A 39 1.08 -5.83 -15.41
CA ALA A 39 2.04 -4.74 -15.28
C ALA A 39 3.34 -5.20 -14.61
N LEU A 40 3.26 -5.95 -13.51
CA LEU A 40 4.44 -6.53 -12.83
C LEU A 40 5.25 -7.43 -13.78
N ARG A 41 4.57 -8.31 -14.56
CA ARG A 41 5.28 -9.16 -15.54
C ARG A 41 6.01 -8.34 -16.61
N ARG A 42 5.39 -7.28 -17.12
CA ARG A 42 6.02 -6.38 -18.09
C ARG A 42 7.22 -5.63 -17.51
N LEU A 43 7.23 -5.38 -16.20
CA LEU A 43 8.35 -4.79 -15.47
C LEU A 43 9.45 -5.82 -15.11
N GLY A 44 9.27 -7.10 -15.49
CA GLY A 44 10.26 -8.16 -15.26
C GLY A 44 10.10 -8.91 -13.94
N PHE A 45 9.06 -8.62 -13.15
CA PHE A 45 8.80 -9.39 -11.91
C PHE A 45 7.97 -10.63 -12.22
N ASP A 46 8.49 -11.81 -12.01
CA ASP A 46 7.76 -13.06 -12.12
C ASP A 46 6.85 -13.35 -10.91
N ASN A 47 6.14 -14.47 -10.91
CA ASN A 47 5.23 -14.83 -9.82
C ASN A 47 5.95 -15.21 -8.54
N GLU A 48 7.19 -15.66 -8.62
CA GLU A 48 8.00 -16.02 -7.47
C GLU A 48 8.56 -14.78 -6.81
N THR A 49 8.89 -13.77 -7.61
CA THR A 49 9.44 -12.50 -7.12
C THR A 49 8.37 -11.61 -6.50
N MET A 50 7.24 -11.38 -7.21
CA MET A 50 6.19 -10.49 -6.72
C MET A 50 4.82 -10.78 -7.32
N THR A 51 3.82 -10.80 -6.45
CA THR A 51 2.41 -10.84 -6.82
C THR A 51 1.67 -9.61 -6.28
N PRO A 52 0.48 -9.26 -6.80
CA PRO A 52 -0.33 -8.19 -6.21
C PRO A 52 -0.62 -8.40 -4.72
N HIS A 53 -0.86 -9.64 -4.29
CA HIS A 53 -1.04 -9.97 -2.87
C HIS A 53 0.28 -9.89 -2.08
N GLY A 54 1.41 -10.14 -2.73
CA GLY A 54 2.74 -10.08 -2.12
C GLY A 54 3.07 -8.71 -1.52
N PHE A 55 2.52 -7.61 -2.09
CA PHE A 55 2.68 -6.28 -1.50
C PHE A 55 2.11 -6.20 -0.08
N ARG A 56 0.99 -6.87 0.21
CA ARG A 56 0.43 -6.90 1.58
C ARG A 56 1.31 -7.68 2.53
N ALA A 57 1.79 -8.84 2.10
CA ALA A 57 2.69 -9.67 2.90
C ALA A 57 4.01 -8.95 3.19
N MET A 58 4.61 -8.32 2.18
CA MET A 58 5.83 -7.51 2.32
C MET A 58 5.60 -6.34 3.29
N ALA A 59 4.53 -5.57 3.11
CA ALA A 59 4.22 -4.44 3.98
C ALA A 59 4.06 -4.90 5.44
N ARG A 60 3.32 -6.00 5.68
CA ARG A 60 3.16 -6.58 7.01
C ARG A 60 4.51 -6.92 7.66
N THR A 61 5.34 -7.64 6.93
CA THR A 61 6.67 -8.05 7.44
C THR A 61 7.54 -6.84 7.77
N VAL A 62 7.64 -5.88 6.86
CA VAL A 62 8.46 -4.69 7.07
C VAL A 62 7.92 -3.82 8.21
N MET A 63 6.61 -3.65 8.33
CA MET A 63 6.01 -2.91 9.44
C MET A 63 6.35 -3.53 10.80
N VAL A 64 6.34 -4.85 10.91
CA VAL A 64 6.74 -5.54 12.14
C VAL A 64 8.25 -5.42 12.37
N GLU A 65 9.06 -5.80 11.39
CA GLU A 65 10.49 -6.02 11.59
C GLU A 65 11.32 -4.73 11.54
N ARG A 66 10.90 -3.74 10.76
CA ARG A 66 11.66 -2.51 10.54
C ARG A 66 11.05 -1.29 11.22
N LEU A 67 9.72 -1.24 11.31
CA LEU A 67 9.01 -0.11 11.89
C LEU A 67 8.51 -0.39 13.31
N ASN A 68 8.72 -1.59 13.84
CA ASN A 68 8.30 -2.00 15.20
C ASN A 68 6.81 -1.74 15.50
N VAL A 69 5.96 -1.88 14.49
CA VAL A 69 4.51 -1.69 14.64
C VAL A 69 3.89 -2.93 15.27
N ALA A 70 3.02 -2.73 16.25
CA ALA A 70 2.30 -3.82 16.90
C ALA A 70 1.44 -4.60 15.88
N PRO A 71 1.50 -5.95 15.87
CA PRO A 71 0.77 -6.78 14.91
C PRO A 71 -0.74 -6.48 14.88
N ASP A 72 -1.38 -6.24 16.03
CA ASP A 72 -2.82 -5.97 16.10
C ASP A 72 -3.22 -4.71 15.31
N VAL A 73 -2.37 -3.67 15.32
CA VAL A 73 -2.58 -2.44 14.54
C VAL A 73 -2.50 -2.74 13.04
N ILE A 74 -1.55 -3.58 12.63
CA ILE A 74 -1.36 -3.98 11.23
C ILE A 74 -2.55 -4.83 10.77
N GLU A 75 -2.97 -5.82 11.56
CA GLU A 75 -4.11 -6.68 11.22
C GLU A 75 -5.42 -5.87 11.12
N ALA A 76 -5.62 -4.89 12.00
CA ALA A 76 -6.75 -3.96 11.90
C ALA A 76 -6.70 -3.11 10.62
N GLN A 77 -5.53 -2.65 10.18
CA GLN A 77 -5.37 -1.91 8.95
C GLN A 77 -5.58 -2.79 7.71
N LEU A 78 -5.14 -4.03 7.76
CA LEU A 78 -5.30 -4.98 6.68
C LEU A 78 -6.72 -5.59 6.62
N ALA A 79 -7.60 -5.23 7.55
CA ALA A 79 -8.94 -5.79 7.68
C ALA A 79 -8.94 -7.34 7.74
N HIS A 80 -7.92 -7.91 8.35
CA HIS A 80 -7.89 -9.33 8.60
C HIS A 80 -8.85 -9.64 9.75
N GLY A 81 -9.86 -10.47 9.48
CA GLY A 81 -10.77 -10.93 10.51
C GLY A 81 -10.00 -11.67 11.62
N LYS A 82 -10.29 -11.34 12.88
CA LYS A 82 -9.71 -12.07 14.01
C LYS A 82 -10.24 -13.49 14.03
N SER A 83 -9.33 -14.45 13.99
CA SER A 83 -9.64 -15.87 13.98
C SER A 83 -10.20 -16.31 15.32
N GLY A 84 -11.39 -16.93 15.32
CA GLY A 84 -11.99 -17.59 16.46
C GLY A 84 -13.40 -17.11 16.81
N PRO A 85 -14.22 -17.98 17.43
CA PRO A 85 -15.64 -17.70 17.73
C PRO A 85 -15.85 -16.54 18.71
N LEU A 86 -14.81 -16.13 19.46
CA LEU A 86 -14.87 -15.05 20.44
C LEU A 86 -14.12 -13.77 19.99
N GLY A 87 -13.32 -13.82 18.92
CA GLY A 87 -12.45 -12.71 18.51
C GLY A 87 -13.22 -11.43 18.17
N ALA A 88 -14.32 -11.54 17.44
CA ALA A 88 -15.14 -10.40 17.03
C ALA A 88 -15.99 -9.81 18.15
N ALA A 89 -16.32 -10.59 19.20
CA ALA A 89 -17.20 -10.15 20.29
C ALA A 89 -16.48 -9.31 21.35
N TYR A 90 -15.19 -9.55 21.56
CA TYR A 90 -14.41 -8.92 22.64
C TYR A 90 -13.45 -7.83 22.21
N ASP A 91 -13.06 -7.76 20.95
CA ASP A 91 -12.09 -6.78 20.46
C ASP A 91 -12.72 -5.80 19.46
N ARG A 92 -13.16 -4.67 19.98
CA ARG A 92 -13.71 -3.54 19.22
C ARG A 92 -12.69 -2.43 19.00
N ALA A 93 -11.43 -2.66 19.32
CA ALA A 93 -10.39 -1.66 19.16
C ALA A 93 -10.12 -1.40 17.67
N GLU A 94 -10.28 -0.16 17.24
CA GLU A 94 -10.09 0.27 15.86
C GLU A 94 -8.67 0.81 15.60
N PHE A 95 -7.92 1.13 16.65
CA PHE A 95 -6.54 1.65 16.61
C PHE A 95 -6.35 2.84 15.66
N ILE A 96 -7.32 3.75 15.55
CA ILE A 96 -7.35 4.78 14.50
C ILE A 96 -6.09 5.64 14.50
N GLU A 97 -5.65 6.14 15.66
CA GLU A 97 -4.46 6.99 15.75
C GLU A 97 -3.20 6.17 15.46
N GLN A 98 -3.06 4.99 16.04
CA GLN A 98 -1.92 4.10 15.78
C GLN A 98 -1.83 3.70 14.29
N ARG A 99 -2.96 3.49 13.64
CA ARG A 99 -3.01 3.20 12.20
C ARG A 99 -2.60 4.41 11.38
N ARG A 100 -2.95 5.63 11.77
CA ARG A 100 -2.46 6.86 11.11
C ARG A 100 -0.95 6.99 11.21
N ASP A 101 -0.41 6.83 12.41
CA ASP A 101 1.04 6.90 12.64
C ASP A 101 1.78 5.82 11.87
N MET A 102 1.27 4.59 11.88
CA MET A 102 1.79 3.48 11.10
C MET A 102 1.79 3.78 9.59
N MET A 103 0.68 4.28 9.04
CA MET A 103 0.59 4.59 7.60
C MET A 103 1.52 5.74 7.21
N LYS A 104 1.71 6.71 8.10
CA LYS A 104 2.71 7.76 7.90
C LYS A 104 4.12 7.19 7.89
N ALA A 105 4.49 6.41 8.92
CA ALA A 105 5.80 5.77 9.00
C ALA A 105 6.09 4.86 7.80
N TRP A 106 5.09 4.12 7.33
CA TRP A 106 5.19 3.30 6.13
C TRP A 106 5.48 4.14 4.88
N ALA A 107 4.75 5.21 4.67
CA ALA A 107 4.95 6.09 3.52
C ALA A 107 6.32 6.77 3.54
N ASP A 108 6.74 7.26 4.71
CA ASP A 108 8.07 7.86 4.90
C ASP A 108 9.20 6.85 4.65
N TYR A 109 9.01 5.58 5.06
CA TYR A 109 9.95 4.48 4.80
C TYR A 109 10.08 4.19 3.30
N LEU A 110 8.97 4.15 2.56
CA LEU A 110 9.01 3.94 1.10
C LEU A 110 9.69 5.11 0.39
N ASP A 111 9.47 6.35 0.80
CA ASP A 111 10.15 7.52 0.26
C ASP A 111 11.66 7.47 0.53
N GLU A 112 12.07 7.01 1.71
CA GLU A 112 13.49 6.82 2.02
C GLU A 112 14.13 5.75 1.14
N LEU A 113 13.47 4.62 0.92
CA LEU A 113 13.95 3.59 0.00
C LEU A 113 14.11 4.13 -1.42
N ARG A 114 13.11 4.91 -1.90
CA ARG A 114 13.15 5.54 -3.22
C ARG A 114 14.35 6.48 -3.35
N ARG A 115 14.57 7.35 -2.38
CA ARG A 115 15.71 8.29 -2.36
C ARG A 115 17.06 7.56 -2.38
N ARG A 116 17.23 6.53 -1.58
CA ARG A 116 18.45 5.71 -1.56
C ARG A 116 18.72 5.06 -2.90
N HIS A 117 17.69 4.59 -3.57
CA HIS A 117 17.82 3.93 -4.87
C HIS A 117 18.08 4.93 -6.00
N SER A 118 17.52 6.13 -5.93
CA SER A 118 17.72 7.21 -6.91
C SER A 118 19.07 7.92 -6.78
N GLY A 119 19.88 7.60 -5.76
CA GLY A 119 21.16 8.26 -5.52
C GLY A 119 21.05 9.70 -4.94
N GLU A 120 19.85 10.14 -4.58
CA GLU A 120 19.64 11.41 -3.90
C GLU A 120 20.07 11.30 -2.44
N ARG A 121 21.09 12.08 -2.05
CA ARG A 121 21.51 12.15 -0.65
C ARG A 121 20.36 12.70 0.22
N PRO A 122 20.14 12.15 1.43
CA PRO A 122 19.19 12.73 2.35
C PRO A 122 19.57 14.18 2.65
N ALA A 123 18.59 15.09 2.58
CA ALA A 123 18.79 16.45 3.07
C ALA A 123 19.20 16.36 4.54
N GLN A 124 20.40 16.84 4.86
CA GLN A 124 20.83 16.95 6.24
C GLN A 124 19.91 17.93 6.94
N VAL A 125 19.11 17.42 7.87
CA VAL A 125 18.35 18.27 8.79
C VAL A 125 19.36 18.93 9.72
N ALA A 126 19.48 20.23 9.57
CA ALA A 126 20.27 21.08 10.45
C ALA A 126 19.53 21.30 11.78
#